data_74ef62a55b56d6fcbb204bd829e46a35
#
_entry.id   74ef62a55b56d6fcbb204bd829e46a35
#
_cell.length_a   1.000
_cell.length_b   1.000
_cell.length_c   1.000
_cell.angle_alpha   90.00
_cell.angle_beta   90.00
_cell.angle_gamma   90.00
#
_symmetry.space_group_name_H-M   'P 1'
#
loop_
_entity.id
_entity.type
_entity.pdbx_description
1 polymer ?
#
loop_
_entity_poly.entity_id
_entity_poly.type
_entity_poly.pdbx_seq_one_letter_code
_entity_poly.pdbx_strand_id
1 'polypeptide(L)'
;MTGINTGKVIAGGLLAGLVANAIDFVTNTYILAADWQAFAAAHNMDPAAMTSPAVAGTWIAIDFLFGILLVCTYAAIRPRFGAGAQTAIYAGLLVYLAPTLVLFGFTMMGLMTMAMFVKGSIAAIVSTLAASVAGASMSKEADAPGGARAYAR
;
A
#
# COMPACT_ATOMS: atom_id res chain seq x y z
N MET A 1 0.30 -3.89 -28.94
CA MET A 1 0.02 -3.51 -27.55
C MET A 1 0.07 -4.79 -26.74
N THR A 2 1.14 -5.04 -25.99
CA THR A 2 1.22 -6.17 -25.07
C THR A 2 0.29 -5.85 -23.90
N GLY A 3 -0.81 -6.60 -23.78
CA GLY A 3 -1.79 -6.44 -22.70
C GLY A 3 -1.16 -6.69 -21.33
N ILE A 4 -1.71 -6.07 -20.29
CA ILE A 4 -1.33 -6.31 -18.90
C ILE A 4 -1.57 -7.79 -18.59
N ASN A 5 -0.55 -8.50 -18.12
CA ASN A 5 -0.67 -9.89 -17.70
C ASN A 5 -1.39 -9.97 -16.34
N THR A 6 -2.69 -10.17 -16.36
CA THR A 6 -3.55 -10.19 -15.18
C THR A 6 -3.08 -11.23 -14.14
N GLY A 7 -2.60 -12.41 -14.58
CA GLY A 7 -2.10 -13.43 -13.66
C GLY A 7 -0.88 -12.96 -12.86
N LYS A 8 0.06 -12.28 -13.51
CA LYS A 8 1.23 -11.70 -12.84
C LYS A 8 0.86 -10.55 -11.92
N VAL A 9 -0.12 -9.73 -12.32
CA VAL A 9 -0.63 -8.64 -11.47
C VAL A 9 -1.26 -9.19 -10.19
N ILE A 10 -2.09 -10.24 -10.31
CA ILE A 10 -2.70 -10.88 -9.14
C ILE A 10 -1.63 -11.51 -8.25
N ALA A 11 -0.71 -12.29 -8.79
CA ALA A 11 0.34 -12.93 -8.01
C ALA A 11 1.24 -11.90 -7.31
N GLY A 12 1.66 -10.86 -8.02
CA GLY A 12 2.42 -9.74 -7.46
C GLY A 12 1.63 -8.97 -6.40
N GLY A 13 0.33 -8.76 -6.64
CA GLY A 13 -0.58 -8.10 -5.70
C GLY A 13 -0.76 -8.88 -4.40
N LEU A 14 -0.86 -10.20 -4.48
CA LEU A 14 -0.91 -11.07 -3.30
C LEU A 14 0.40 -11.03 -2.51
N LEU A 15 1.56 -11.02 -3.18
CA LEU A 15 2.85 -10.84 -2.51
C LEU A 15 2.96 -9.45 -1.86
N ALA A 16 2.53 -8.40 -2.56
CA ALA A 16 2.49 -7.04 -1.99
C ALA A 16 1.57 -6.97 -0.77
N GLY A 17 0.38 -7.56 -0.84
CA GLY A 17 -0.56 -7.64 0.28
C GLY A 17 -0.01 -8.41 1.47
N LEU A 18 0.73 -9.50 1.24
CA LEU A 18 1.40 -10.25 2.31
C LEU A 18 2.46 -9.38 3.02
N VAL A 19 3.27 -8.64 2.26
CA VAL A 19 4.27 -7.72 2.82
C VAL A 19 3.60 -6.59 3.59
N ALA A 20 2.53 -5.99 3.06
CA ALA A 20 1.76 -4.97 3.73
C ALA A 20 1.19 -5.50 5.06
N ASN A 21 0.49 -6.63 5.05
CA ASN A 21 -0.07 -7.27 6.25
C ASN A 21 0.99 -7.50 7.34
N ALA A 22 2.19 -7.96 6.97
CA ALA A 22 3.25 -8.21 7.95
C ALA A 22 3.73 -6.91 8.61
N ILE A 23 3.93 -5.84 7.85
CA ILE A 23 4.39 -4.54 8.35
C ILE A 23 3.26 -3.88 9.17
N ASP A 24 2.03 -3.93 8.68
CA ASP A 24 0.89 -3.30 9.32
C ASP A 24 0.50 -4.01 10.61
N PHE A 25 0.66 -5.34 10.68
CA PHE A 25 0.51 -6.09 11.93
C PHE A 25 1.50 -5.58 13.00
N VAL A 26 2.78 -5.45 12.65
CA VAL A 26 3.81 -4.94 13.58
C VAL A 26 3.50 -3.50 13.98
N THR A 27 3.13 -2.67 13.02
CA THR A 27 2.82 -1.25 13.25
C THR A 27 1.64 -1.09 14.21
N ASN A 28 0.52 -1.75 13.95
CA ASN A 28 -0.69 -1.59 14.74
C ASN A 28 -0.58 -2.27 16.11
N THR A 29 0.15 -3.40 16.21
CA THR A 29 0.29 -4.14 17.46
C THR A 29 1.30 -3.49 18.41
N TYR A 30 2.39 -2.91 17.91
CA TYR A 30 3.50 -2.46 18.77
C TYR A 30 3.73 -0.95 18.71
N ILE A 31 3.52 -0.29 17.57
CA ILE A 31 3.83 1.13 17.41
C ILE A 31 2.61 2.00 17.73
N LEU A 32 1.43 1.63 17.23
CA LEU A 32 0.20 2.39 17.37
C LEU A 32 -0.76 1.87 18.44
N ALA A 33 -0.40 0.82 19.20
CA ALA A 33 -1.31 0.19 20.17
C ALA A 33 -1.88 1.20 21.18
N ALA A 34 -1.03 2.04 21.76
CA ALA A 34 -1.47 3.07 22.72
C ALA A 34 -2.30 4.17 22.05
N ASP A 35 -1.99 4.54 20.81
CA ASP A 35 -2.75 5.53 20.05
C ASP A 35 -4.16 5.01 19.71
N TRP A 36 -4.29 3.71 19.38
CA TRP A 36 -5.60 3.08 19.16
C TRP A 36 -6.45 3.02 20.43
N GLN A 37 -5.84 2.74 21.59
CA GLN A 37 -6.55 2.77 22.87
C GLN A 37 -7.05 4.18 23.20
N ALA A 38 -6.21 5.20 22.99
CA ALA A 38 -6.59 6.59 23.20
C ALA A 38 -7.69 7.03 22.21
N PHE A 39 -7.61 6.59 20.96
CA PHE A 39 -8.64 6.83 19.95
C PHE A 39 -9.98 6.21 20.36
N ALA A 40 -9.98 4.94 20.79
CA ALA A 40 -11.19 4.25 21.25
C ALA A 40 -11.84 5.00 22.42
N ALA A 41 -11.04 5.40 23.41
CA ALA A 41 -11.53 6.15 24.58
C ALA A 41 -12.14 7.50 24.18
N ALA A 42 -11.48 8.25 23.28
CA ALA A 42 -11.95 9.53 22.81
C ALA A 42 -13.28 9.47 22.04
N HIS A 43 -13.56 8.34 21.41
CA HIS A 43 -14.75 8.13 20.57
C HIS A 43 -15.80 7.20 21.21
N ASN A 44 -15.64 6.84 22.48
CA ASN A 44 -16.50 5.91 23.21
C ASN A 44 -16.68 4.56 22.48
N MET A 45 -15.61 4.06 21.86
CA MET A 45 -15.60 2.76 21.17
C MET A 45 -15.11 1.65 22.11
N ASP A 46 -15.65 0.44 21.93
CA ASP A 46 -15.15 -0.74 22.63
C ASP A 46 -13.85 -1.24 21.99
N PRO A 47 -12.70 -1.22 22.70
CA PRO A 47 -11.45 -1.73 22.17
C PRO A 47 -11.49 -3.21 21.76
N ALA A 48 -12.32 -4.04 22.44
CA ALA A 48 -12.47 -5.45 22.10
C ALA A 48 -13.18 -5.62 20.75
N ALA A 49 -14.17 -4.79 20.46
CA ALA A 49 -14.83 -4.78 19.16
C ALA A 49 -13.87 -4.41 18.02
N MET A 50 -12.95 -3.46 18.26
CA MET A 50 -11.95 -3.02 17.26
C MET A 50 -10.92 -4.11 16.91
N THR A 51 -10.68 -5.05 17.81
CA THR A 51 -9.72 -6.16 17.63
C THR A 51 -10.40 -7.50 17.36
N SER A 52 -11.70 -7.50 17.12
CA SER A 52 -12.46 -8.73 16.83
C SER A 52 -11.93 -9.45 15.58
N PRO A 53 -12.05 -10.78 15.49
CA PRO A 53 -11.63 -11.54 14.31
C PRO A 53 -12.23 -11.05 13.00
N ALA A 54 -13.47 -10.54 13.03
CA ALA A 54 -14.13 -9.99 11.84
C ALA A 54 -13.45 -8.70 11.36
N VAL A 55 -13.12 -7.80 12.29
CA VAL A 55 -12.40 -6.55 11.98
C VAL A 55 -10.99 -6.87 11.49
N ALA A 56 -10.27 -7.76 12.18
CA ALA A 56 -8.93 -8.17 11.76
C ALA A 56 -8.94 -8.80 10.36
N GLY A 57 -9.88 -9.71 10.08
CA GLY A 57 -10.04 -10.32 8.76
C GLY A 57 -10.35 -9.30 7.66
N THR A 58 -11.12 -8.26 7.99
CA THR A 58 -11.42 -7.15 7.06
C THR A 58 -10.15 -6.37 6.71
N TRP A 59 -9.31 -6.01 7.69
CA TRP A 59 -8.05 -5.31 7.43
C TRP A 59 -7.09 -6.16 6.60
N ILE A 60 -6.95 -7.45 6.91
CA ILE A 60 -6.16 -8.39 6.11
C ILE A 60 -6.63 -8.39 4.64
N ALA A 61 -7.94 -8.45 4.40
CA ALA A 61 -8.49 -8.43 3.05
C ALA A 61 -8.23 -7.08 2.35
N ILE A 62 -8.34 -5.96 3.07
CA ILE A 62 -8.02 -4.62 2.55
C ILE A 62 -6.57 -4.55 2.09
N ASP A 63 -5.61 -5.07 2.87
CA ASP A 63 -4.19 -5.07 2.50
C ASP A 63 -3.92 -5.88 1.23
N PHE A 64 -4.60 -7.00 1.03
CA PHE A 64 -4.50 -7.75 -0.22
C PHE A 64 -5.07 -6.98 -1.41
N LEU A 65 -6.23 -6.32 -1.25
CA LEU A 65 -6.80 -5.45 -2.30
C LEU A 65 -5.87 -4.27 -2.60
N PHE A 66 -5.28 -3.69 -1.57
CA PHE A 66 -4.31 -2.61 -1.69
C PHE A 66 -3.04 -3.07 -2.41
N GLY A 67 -2.56 -4.28 -2.12
CA GLY A 67 -1.44 -4.91 -2.83
C GLY A 67 -1.73 -5.11 -4.32
N ILE A 68 -2.93 -5.56 -4.67
CA ILE A 68 -3.37 -5.66 -6.07
C ILE A 68 -3.40 -4.28 -6.73
N LEU A 69 -3.94 -3.26 -6.05
CA LEU A 69 -3.96 -1.88 -6.55
C LEU A 69 -2.55 -1.34 -6.81
N LEU A 70 -1.59 -1.60 -5.92
CA LEU A 70 -0.18 -1.22 -6.09
C LEU A 70 0.41 -1.81 -7.37
N VAL A 71 0.23 -3.11 -7.60
CA VAL A 71 0.80 -3.78 -8.78
C VAL A 71 0.04 -3.40 -10.05
N CYS A 72 -1.28 -3.18 -9.99
CA CYS A 72 -2.05 -2.60 -11.09
C CYS A 72 -1.50 -1.22 -11.48
N THR A 73 -1.27 -0.35 -10.49
CA THR A 73 -0.71 0.99 -10.72
C THR A 73 0.68 0.90 -11.35
N TYR A 74 1.56 0.04 -10.81
CA TYR A 74 2.86 -0.24 -11.39
C TYR A 74 2.75 -0.67 -12.86
N ALA A 75 1.88 -1.65 -13.16
CA ALA A 75 1.68 -2.15 -14.52
C ALA A 75 1.16 -1.07 -15.47
N ALA A 76 0.30 -0.18 -14.98
CA ALA A 76 -0.26 0.93 -15.76
C ALA A 76 0.77 2.01 -16.12
N ILE A 77 1.69 2.35 -15.19
CA ILE A 77 2.69 3.40 -15.43
C ILE A 77 3.99 2.88 -16.07
N ARG A 78 4.26 1.58 -15.97
CA ARG A 78 5.45 0.91 -16.50
C ARG A 78 5.73 1.20 -17.98
N PRO A 79 4.75 1.26 -18.92
CA PRO A 79 5.02 1.56 -20.32
C PRO A 79 5.68 2.93 -20.54
N ARG A 80 5.45 3.87 -19.61
CA ARG A 80 5.98 5.24 -19.68
C ARG A 80 7.31 5.40 -18.94
N PHE A 81 7.45 4.75 -17.77
CA PHE A 81 8.60 4.95 -16.87
C PHE A 81 9.61 3.82 -16.90
N GLY A 82 9.34 2.75 -17.65
CA GLY A 82 10.18 1.56 -17.71
C GLY A 82 9.91 0.57 -16.59
N ALA A 83 10.50 -0.61 -16.68
CA ALA A 83 10.43 -1.64 -15.65
C ALA A 83 11.47 -1.38 -14.57
N GLY A 84 11.15 -1.70 -13.31
CA GLY A 84 12.14 -1.69 -12.23
C GLY A 84 11.63 -1.09 -10.93
N ALA A 85 12.52 -1.08 -9.93
CA ALA A 85 12.21 -0.61 -8.58
C ALA A 85 11.81 0.88 -8.53
N GLN A 86 12.40 1.72 -9.36
CA GLN A 86 12.06 3.14 -9.42
C GLN A 86 10.58 3.35 -9.81
N THR A 87 10.09 2.66 -10.82
CA THR A 87 8.69 2.72 -11.23
C THR A 87 7.77 2.13 -10.16
N ALA A 88 8.22 1.08 -9.45
CA ALA A 88 7.48 0.55 -8.30
C ALA A 88 7.38 1.57 -7.16
N ILE A 89 8.45 2.32 -6.87
CA ILE A 89 8.44 3.41 -5.89
C ILE A 89 7.44 4.50 -6.32
N TYR A 90 7.42 4.90 -7.59
CA TYR A 90 6.44 5.88 -8.08
C TYR A 90 5.00 5.38 -7.92
N ALA A 91 4.74 4.10 -8.25
CA ALA A 91 3.43 3.50 -8.03
C ALA A 91 3.04 3.53 -6.54
N GLY A 92 3.97 3.13 -5.66
CA GLY A 92 3.78 3.17 -4.21
C GLY A 92 3.48 4.58 -3.70
N LEU A 93 4.24 5.58 -4.12
CA LEU A 93 4.02 6.98 -3.70
C LEU A 93 2.65 7.51 -4.15
N LEU A 94 2.22 7.19 -5.37
CA LEU A 94 0.89 7.60 -5.86
C LEU A 94 -0.23 6.99 -5.03
N VAL A 95 -0.14 5.69 -4.75
CA VAL A 95 -1.16 4.98 -3.98
C VAL A 95 -1.14 5.38 -2.50
N TYR A 96 0.03 5.66 -1.93
CA TYR A 96 0.18 6.17 -0.57
C TYR A 96 -0.43 7.57 -0.39
N LEU A 97 -0.22 8.46 -1.34
CA LEU A 97 -0.54 9.88 -1.18
C LEU A 97 -2.05 10.12 -1.03
N ALA A 98 -2.88 9.42 -1.81
CA ALA A 98 -4.32 9.65 -1.80
C ALA A 98 -4.97 9.40 -0.43
N PRO A 99 -4.83 8.23 0.22
CA PRO A 99 -5.39 8.01 1.54
C PRO A 99 -4.72 8.89 2.62
N THR A 100 -3.43 9.19 2.49
CA THR A 100 -2.73 10.04 3.46
C THR A 100 -3.30 11.46 3.46
N LEU A 101 -3.63 12.03 2.31
CA LEU A 101 -4.28 13.35 2.24
C LEU A 101 -5.67 13.34 2.89
N VAL A 102 -6.44 12.27 2.72
CA VAL A 102 -7.76 12.12 3.37
C VAL A 102 -7.59 12.00 4.90
N LEU A 103 -6.64 11.18 5.37
CA LEU A 103 -6.37 11.04 6.80
C LEU A 103 -5.85 12.33 7.42
N PHE A 104 -5.04 13.12 6.69
CA PHE A 104 -4.65 14.46 7.12
C PHE A 104 -5.87 15.37 7.31
N GLY A 105 -6.82 15.34 6.37
CA GLY A 105 -8.08 16.07 6.50
C GLY A 105 -8.84 15.68 7.76
N PHE A 106 -8.98 14.38 8.07
CA PHE A 106 -9.61 13.90 9.29
C PHE A 106 -8.85 14.33 10.55
N THR A 107 -7.52 14.39 10.49
CA THR A 107 -6.69 14.92 11.58
C THR A 107 -7.00 16.40 11.83
N MET A 108 -7.11 17.20 10.79
CA MET A 108 -7.49 18.63 10.91
C MET A 108 -8.90 18.83 11.45
N MET A 109 -9.81 17.88 11.25
CA MET A 109 -11.15 17.87 11.85
C MET A 109 -11.17 17.42 13.31
N GLY A 110 -10.03 17.00 13.88
CA GLY A 110 -9.93 16.53 15.26
C GLY A 110 -10.35 15.07 15.47
N LEU A 111 -10.60 14.31 14.41
CA LEU A 111 -10.97 12.89 14.51
C LEU A 111 -9.78 12.00 14.88
N MET A 112 -8.58 12.50 14.69
CA MET A 112 -7.33 11.77 14.96
C MET A 112 -6.29 12.75 15.50
N THR A 113 -5.40 12.30 16.39
CA THR A 113 -4.31 13.14 16.88
C THR A 113 -3.21 13.30 15.82
N MET A 114 -2.54 14.45 15.81
CA MET A 114 -1.38 14.67 14.92
C MET A 114 -0.27 13.64 15.16
N ALA A 115 -0.05 13.24 16.41
CA ALA A 115 0.95 12.23 16.75
C ALA A 115 0.63 10.86 16.10
N MET A 116 -0.62 10.41 16.18
CA MET A 116 -1.08 9.18 15.54
C MET A 116 -0.97 9.27 14.02
N PHE A 117 -1.38 10.40 13.43
CA PHE A 117 -1.25 10.63 11.99
C PHE A 117 0.20 10.53 11.52
N VAL A 118 1.14 11.20 12.20
CA VAL A 118 2.57 11.19 11.80
C VAL A 118 3.16 9.80 11.93
N LYS A 119 2.94 9.10 13.05
CA LYS A 119 3.42 7.72 13.23
C LYS A 119 2.84 6.79 12.17
N GLY A 120 1.53 6.84 11.96
CA GLY A 120 0.83 6.02 10.96
C GLY A 120 1.30 6.32 9.53
N SER A 121 1.50 7.58 9.18
CA SER A 121 1.98 7.98 7.85
C SER A 121 3.41 7.51 7.58
N ILE A 122 4.30 7.56 8.58
CA ILE A 122 5.66 7.02 8.45
C ILE A 122 5.64 5.49 8.24
N ALA A 123 4.83 4.79 9.02
CA ALA A 123 4.68 3.35 8.86
C ALA A 123 4.05 2.99 7.51
N ALA A 124 3.00 3.71 7.11
CA ALA A 124 2.30 3.48 5.85
C ALA A 124 3.19 3.71 4.63
N ILE A 125 4.06 4.73 4.61
CA ILE A 125 4.98 4.93 3.47
C ILE A 125 5.99 3.79 3.38
N VAL A 126 6.51 3.31 4.52
CA VAL A 126 7.43 2.16 4.55
C VAL A 126 6.73 0.90 4.05
N SER A 127 5.53 0.60 4.57
CA SER A 127 4.70 -0.54 4.17
C SER A 127 4.40 -0.50 2.67
N THR A 128 3.88 0.62 2.18
CA THR A 128 3.47 0.78 0.79
C THR A 128 4.65 0.66 -0.19
N LEU A 129 5.80 1.27 0.11
CA LEU A 129 6.97 1.18 -0.76
C LEU A 129 7.57 -0.22 -0.77
N ALA A 130 7.69 -0.87 0.39
CA ALA A 130 8.16 -2.25 0.48
C ALA A 130 7.24 -3.21 -0.28
N ALA A 131 5.91 -3.11 -0.06
CA ALA A 131 4.91 -3.90 -0.73
C ALA A 131 4.93 -3.68 -2.26
N SER A 132 5.05 -2.42 -2.72
CA SER A 132 5.10 -2.08 -4.14
C SER A 132 6.32 -2.69 -4.83
N VAL A 133 7.49 -2.59 -4.23
CA VAL A 133 8.73 -3.18 -4.78
C VAL A 133 8.67 -4.70 -4.79
N ALA A 134 8.18 -5.32 -3.71
CA ALA A 134 8.00 -6.76 -3.62
C ALA A 134 7.01 -7.27 -4.68
N GLY A 135 5.85 -6.65 -4.81
CA GLY A 135 4.84 -7.02 -5.81
C GLY A 135 5.30 -6.83 -7.25
N ALA A 136 5.98 -5.70 -7.53
CA ALA A 136 6.53 -5.43 -8.85
C ALA A 136 7.61 -6.45 -9.28
N SER A 137 8.32 -7.05 -8.33
CA SER A 137 9.33 -8.07 -8.62
C SER A 137 8.75 -9.32 -9.33
N MET A 138 7.49 -9.66 -9.04
CA MET A 138 6.75 -10.75 -9.68
C MET A 138 6.27 -10.38 -11.09
N SER A 139 6.19 -9.08 -11.40
CA SER A 139 5.70 -8.56 -12.68
C SER A 139 6.82 -8.32 -13.69
N LYS A 140 8.04 -8.83 -13.44
CA LYS A 140 9.14 -8.78 -14.41
C LYS A 140 8.76 -9.60 -15.64
N GLU A 141 8.16 -8.95 -16.62
CA GLU A 141 8.11 -9.47 -17.98
C GLU A 141 9.45 -9.22 -18.62
N ALA A 142 9.97 -10.20 -19.36
CA ALA A 142 11.16 -9.99 -20.18
C ALA A 142 10.89 -8.78 -21.08
N ASP A 143 11.78 -7.81 -21.06
CA ASP A 143 11.75 -6.69 -22.00
C ASP A 143 11.72 -7.32 -23.40
N ALA A 144 10.67 -7.03 -24.17
CA ALA A 144 10.63 -7.46 -25.56
C ALA A 144 11.87 -6.89 -26.25
N PRO A 145 12.71 -7.73 -26.91
CA PRO A 145 13.88 -7.22 -27.58
C PRO A 145 13.42 -6.30 -28.72
N GLY A 146 13.44 -5.00 -28.54
CA GLY A 146 13.05 -4.02 -29.55
C GLY A 146 12.56 -2.66 -29.09
N GLY A 147 12.23 -2.46 -27.80
CA GLY A 147 11.62 -1.20 -27.35
C GLY A 147 12.55 0.03 -27.34
N ALA A 148 13.86 -0.15 -27.36
CA ALA A 148 14.83 0.95 -27.27
C ALA A 148 15.13 1.66 -28.62
N ARG A 149 14.58 1.21 -29.73
CA ARG A 149 14.91 1.79 -31.09
C ARG A 149 13.80 2.65 -31.69
N ALA A 150 12.65 2.82 -31.05
CA ALA A 150 11.51 3.54 -31.64
C ALA A 150 11.50 5.07 -31.37
N TYR A 151 12.36 5.57 -30.49
CA TYR A 151 12.41 7.01 -30.13
C TYR A 151 13.65 7.75 -30.64
N ALA A 152 14.45 7.15 -31.55
CA ALA A 152 15.62 7.77 -32.14
C ALA A 152 15.40 8.11 -33.63
N ARG A 153 14.22 8.60 -34.02
CA ARG A 153 14.00 9.23 -35.33
C ARG A 153 13.08 10.44 -35.16
#